data_b505ca0d44233c27bb7a59f60b0bcddd
#
_entry.id   b505ca0d44233c27bb7a59f60b0bcddd
#
_cell.length_a   1.000
_cell.length_b   1.000
_cell.length_c   1.000
_cell.angle_alpha   90.00
_cell.angle_beta   90.00
_cell.angle_gamma   90.00
#
_symmetry.space_group_name_H-M   'P 1'
#
loop_
_entity.id
_entity.type
_entity.pdbx_description
1 polymer ?
#
loop_
_entity_poly.entity_id
_entity_poly.type
_entity_poly.pdbx_seq_one_letter_code
_entity_poly.pdbx_strand_id
1 'polypeptide(L)'
;MPKKLNKLKTKSKVLIIAGSDSSGGAGIQADIKTVTALGSYAMTAITAVTVQNTTGVKSIVPINPKEIYNQVTFSSNDIRPDAVKIGMLHSTKVIKSVIKSLDQIKVRNIVLDPVMVAKGGAKLIDNKAINLLKSTLIKKVLMITPNIPEAEILTNTKIKTKQDMILVAQKLIQLGVKNVLIKGGHLKGEFVHDIYVNNKDIKIFNSKRVKTKNTHGTGCTLSSAVATFLSCGKPVKKSCELGIKYVSLAIKSNPNYGKGHGPINHLNSMNINKIFK
;
A
#
# COMPACT_ATOMS: atom_id res chain seq x y z
N MET A 1 30.24 -20.87 -28.04
CA MET A 1 28.83 -20.44 -28.20
C MET A 1 28.50 -19.45 -27.06
N PRO A 2 28.06 -18.23 -27.32
CA PRO A 2 27.71 -17.29 -26.24
C PRO A 2 26.46 -17.85 -25.53
N LYS A 3 26.54 -18.02 -24.20
CA LYS A 3 25.40 -18.35 -23.35
C LYS A 3 24.30 -17.31 -23.60
N LYS A 4 23.13 -17.75 -24.14
CA LYS A 4 21.94 -16.89 -24.23
C LYS A 4 21.72 -16.27 -22.86
N LEU A 5 21.91 -14.96 -22.73
CA LEU A 5 21.46 -14.19 -21.58
C LEU A 5 19.95 -14.49 -21.44
N ASN A 6 19.58 -15.25 -20.41
CA ASN A 6 18.17 -15.42 -20.06
C ASN A 6 17.64 -14.02 -19.73
N LYS A 7 16.93 -13.39 -20.67
CA LYS A 7 16.27 -12.11 -20.45
C LYS A 7 15.36 -12.26 -19.23
N LEU A 8 15.71 -11.61 -18.12
CA LEU A 8 14.86 -11.51 -16.94
C LEU A 8 13.56 -10.79 -17.36
N LYS A 9 12.52 -11.54 -17.66
CA LYS A 9 11.19 -10.97 -17.90
C LYS A 9 10.55 -10.60 -16.56
N THR A 10 9.96 -9.41 -16.50
CA THR A 10 9.11 -9.02 -15.36
C THR A 10 7.93 -9.98 -15.23
N LYS A 11 7.58 -10.35 -13.99
CA LYS A 11 6.51 -11.32 -13.71
C LYS A 11 5.13 -10.77 -14.02
N SER A 12 4.94 -9.46 -13.84
CA SER A 12 3.65 -8.76 -13.97
C SER A 12 3.87 -7.24 -13.96
N LYS A 13 2.79 -6.47 -14.13
CA LYS A 13 2.80 -5.01 -14.17
C LYS A 13 1.83 -4.47 -13.12
N VAL A 14 2.30 -3.55 -12.29
CA VAL A 14 1.49 -2.92 -11.22
C VAL A 14 1.46 -1.42 -11.44
N LEU A 15 0.26 -0.86 -11.57
CA LEU A 15 0.05 0.59 -11.55
C LEU A 15 -0.09 1.07 -10.11
N ILE A 16 0.69 2.07 -9.75
CA ILE A 16 0.71 2.71 -8.44
C ILE A 16 0.10 4.11 -8.57
N ILE A 17 -0.95 4.39 -7.80
CA ILE A 17 -1.60 5.71 -7.73
C ILE A 17 -1.41 6.23 -6.31
N ALA A 18 -0.43 7.13 -6.09
CA ALA A 18 -0.09 7.59 -4.75
C ALA A 18 0.67 8.92 -4.75
N GLY A 19 0.85 9.50 -3.57
CA GLY A 19 1.73 10.67 -3.37
C GLY A 19 3.20 10.31 -3.36
N SER A 20 4.04 11.28 -3.72
CA SER A 20 5.50 11.16 -3.71
C SER A 20 6.06 11.54 -2.32
N ASP A 21 6.91 10.70 -1.76
CA ASP A 21 7.72 10.96 -0.56
C ASP A 21 9.17 11.25 -0.96
N SER A 22 9.59 12.51 -0.86
CA SER A 22 10.95 12.94 -1.25
C SER A 22 12.08 12.27 -0.46
N SER A 23 11.78 11.75 0.76
CA SER A 23 12.75 10.96 1.53
C SER A 23 12.90 9.51 1.03
N GLY A 24 12.01 9.07 0.16
CA GLY A 24 12.07 7.75 -0.46
C GLY A 24 11.60 6.60 0.43
N GLY A 25 11.11 6.86 1.64
CA GLY A 25 10.74 5.83 2.61
C GLY A 25 9.30 5.30 2.47
N ALA A 26 8.39 6.12 1.94
CA ALA A 26 6.97 5.79 1.76
C ALA A 26 6.48 6.21 0.36
N GLY A 27 5.17 6.29 0.16
CA GLY A 27 4.54 6.74 -1.07
C GLY A 27 5.01 5.99 -2.30
N ILE A 28 4.97 6.65 -3.45
CA ILE A 28 5.37 6.09 -4.75
C ILE A 28 6.78 5.48 -4.71
N GLN A 29 7.71 6.07 -3.99
CA GLN A 29 9.09 5.58 -3.91
C GLN A 29 9.19 4.22 -3.22
N ALA A 30 8.51 4.04 -2.09
CA ALA A 30 8.43 2.74 -1.42
C ALA A 30 7.70 1.70 -2.28
N ASP A 31 6.64 2.14 -2.97
CA ASP A 31 5.82 1.29 -3.82
C ASP A 31 6.62 0.78 -5.03
N ILE A 32 7.33 1.66 -5.75
CA ILE A 32 8.22 1.29 -6.88
C ILE A 32 9.29 0.30 -6.41
N LYS A 33 10.00 0.63 -5.31
CA LYS A 33 11.03 -0.24 -4.74
C LYS A 33 10.48 -1.63 -4.43
N THR A 34 9.28 -1.70 -3.84
CA THR A 34 8.62 -2.97 -3.47
C THR A 34 8.26 -3.80 -4.70
N VAL A 35 7.57 -3.20 -5.67
CA VAL A 35 7.15 -3.87 -6.91
C VAL A 35 8.36 -4.40 -7.67
N THR A 36 9.41 -3.57 -7.81
CA THR A 36 10.65 -3.93 -8.50
C THR A 36 11.44 -5.02 -7.77
N ALA A 37 11.58 -4.90 -6.43
CA ALA A 37 12.28 -5.91 -5.62
C ALA A 37 11.59 -7.29 -5.65
N LEU A 38 10.28 -7.32 -5.89
CA LEU A 38 9.50 -8.56 -6.05
C LEU A 38 9.48 -9.07 -7.51
N GLY A 39 10.17 -8.38 -8.42
CA GLY A 39 10.40 -8.82 -9.81
C GLY A 39 9.28 -8.43 -10.78
N SER A 40 8.49 -7.42 -10.47
CA SER A 40 7.43 -6.90 -11.33
C SER A 40 7.75 -5.49 -11.85
N TYR A 41 7.05 -5.05 -12.90
CA TYR A 41 7.21 -3.74 -13.49
C TYR A 41 6.28 -2.73 -12.79
N ALA A 42 6.84 -1.61 -12.33
CA ALA A 42 6.11 -0.55 -11.65
C ALA A 42 5.76 0.59 -12.62
N MET A 43 4.46 0.87 -12.76
CA MET A 43 3.91 2.05 -13.43
C MET A 43 3.40 3.01 -12.37
N THR A 44 3.36 4.32 -12.63
CA THR A 44 2.99 5.31 -11.61
C THR A 44 2.03 6.37 -12.12
N ALA A 45 1.14 6.84 -11.22
CA ALA A 45 0.38 8.08 -11.33
C ALA A 45 0.53 8.84 -10.00
N ILE A 46 1.17 10.00 -10.04
CA ILE A 46 1.46 10.82 -8.85
C ILE A 46 0.25 11.67 -8.50
N THR A 47 -0.23 11.59 -7.25
CA THR A 47 -1.39 12.34 -6.76
C THR A 47 -1.01 13.64 -6.06
N ALA A 48 0.17 13.70 -5.46
CA ALA A 48 0.76 14.89 -4.84
C ALA A 48 2.27 14.72 -4.71
N VAL A 49 3.00 15.83 -4.64
CA VAL A 49 4.42 15.85 -4.27
C VAL A 49 4.55 16.37 -2.85
N THR A 50 5.31 15.68 -2.01
CA THR A 50 5.58 16.15 -0.63
C THR A 50 7.03 16.59 -0.47
N VAL A 51 7.24 17.62 0.33
CA VAL A 51 8.55 17.94 0.91
C VAL A 51 8.59 17.24 2.26
N GLN A 52 9.21 16.09 2.31
CA GLN A 52 9.15 15.16 3.44
C GLN A 52 10.52 14.56 3.74
N ASN A 53 10.78 14.29 5.02
CA ASN A 53 11.93 13.54 5.50
C ASN A 53 11.51 12.60 6.67
N THR A 54 12.48 11.97 7.33
CA THR A 54 12.20 11.03 8.42
C THR A 54 11.61 11.68 9.68
N THR A 55 11.67 13.00 9.80
CA THR A 55 11.14 13.75 10.96
C THR A 55 9.75 14.33 10.74
N GLY A 56 9.29 14.47 9.47
CA GLY A 56 7.95 14.99 9.18
C GLY A 56 7.75 15.46 7.75
N VAL A 57 6.56 16.01 7.50
CA VAL A 57 6.12 16.59 6.22
C VAL A 57 6.13 18.12 6.36
N LYS A 58 6.91 18.81 5.53
CA LYS A 58 6.99 20.28 5.50
C LYS A 58 5.90 20.91 4.64
N SER A 59 5.63 20.30 3.46
CA SER A 59 4.59 20.79 2.55
C SER A 59 4.08 19.69 1.63
N ILE A 60 2.88 19.90 1.07
CA ILE A 60 2.21 19.00 0.13
C ILE A 60 1.74 19.85 -1.05
N VAL A 61 2.16 19.49 -2.26
CA VAL A 61 1.72 20.10 -3.52
C VAL A 61 0.85 19.11 -4.28
N PRO A 62 -0.47 19.33 -4.34
CA PRO A 62 -1.38 18.46 -5.08
C PRO A 62 -1.12 18.50 -6.58
N ILE A 63 -1.26 17.35 -7.24
CA ILE A 63 -1.31 17.27 -8.71
C ILE A 63 -2.75 17.52 -9.17
N ASN A 64 -2.91 18.24 -10.30
CA ASN A 64 -4.22 18.50 -10.87
C ASN A 64 -4.97 17.19 -11.14
N PRO A 65 -6.24 17.05 -10.70
CA PRO A 65 -7.02 15.83 -10.88
C PRO A 65 -7.13 15.37 -12.34
N LYS A 66 -7.16 16.30 -13.32
CA LYS A 66 -7.15 15.98 -14.76
C LYS A 66 -5.84 15.26 -15.14
N GLU A 67 -4.71 15.75 -14.62
CA GLU A 67 -3.40 15.12 -14.92
C GLU A 67 -3.26 13.76 -14.22
N ILE A 68 -3.86 13.56 -13.06
CA ILE A 68 -3.92 12.23 -12.43
C ILE A 68 -4.69 11.25 -13.31
N TYR A 69 -5.87 11.67 -13.84
CA TYR A 69 -6.64 10.87 -14.79
C TYR A 69 -5.82 10.54 -16.04
N ASN A 70 -5.14 11.54 -16.61
CA ASN A 70 -4.32 11.39 -17.81
C ASN A 70 -3.16 10.41 -17.57
N GLN A 71 -2.42 10.53 -16.44
CA GLN A 71 -1.34 9.60 -16.08
C GLN A 71 -1.84 8.15 -16.04
N VAL A 72 -2.99 7.92 -15.36
CA VAL A 72 -3.56 6.58 -15.24
C VAL A 72 -3.98 6.03 -16.59
N THR A 73 -4.77 6.77 -17.35
CA THR A 73 -5.36 6.27 -18.59
C THR A 73 -4.36 6.16 -19.72
N PHE A 74 -3.50 7.16 -19.90
CA PHE A 74 -2.51 7.17 -20.98
C PHE A 74 -1.50 6.03 -20.83
N SER A 75 -0.95 5.86 -19.63
CA SER A 75 0.00 4.76 -19.38
C SER A 75 -0.67 3.38 -19.42
N SER A 76 -1.92 3.26 -18.94
CA SER A 76 -2.61 1.97 -18.91
C SER A 76 -3.14 1.53 -20.27
N ASN A 77 -3.39 2.47 -21.19
CA ASN A 77 -3.79 2.15 -22.58
C ASN A 77 -2.65 1.51 -23.36
N ASP A 78 -1.41 1.88 -23.03
CA ASP A 78 -0.19 1.32 -23.64
C ASP A 78 0.26 0.05 -22.87
N ILE A 79 0.55 0.21 -21.58
CA ILE A 79 1.03 -0.87 -20.73
C ILE A 79 -0.12 -1.30 -19.79
N ARG A 80 -0.92 -2.29 -20.19
CA ARG A 80 -2.06 -2.76 -19.39
C ARG A 80 -1.61 -3.34 -18.05
N PRO A 81 -1.96 -2.73 -16.90
CA PRO A 81 -1.57 -3.25 -15.60
C PRO A 81 -2.37 -4.51 -15.22
N ASP A 82 -1.72 -5.44 -14.53
CA ASP A 82 -2.33 -6.67 -14.00
C ASP A 82 -2.95 -6.43 -12.61
N ALA A 83 -2.46 -5.39 -11.90
CA ALA A 83 -3.03 -4.90 -10.63
C ALA A 83 -2.81 -3.39 -10.48
N VAL A 84 -3.62 -2.79 -9.60
CA VAL A 84 -3.50 -1.38 -9.18
C VAL A 84 -3.30 -1.32 -7.67
N LYS A 85 -2.31 -0.55 -7.21
CA LYS A 85 -2.19 -0.13 -5.82
C LYS A 85 -2.57 1.33 -5.70
N ILE A 86 -3.48 1.66 -4.79
CA ILE A 86 -3.87 3.02 -4.49
C ILE A 86 -3.37 3.37 -3.08
N GLY A 87 -2.69 4.51 -2.95
CA GLY A 87 -2.24 5.08 -1.67
C GLY A 87 -2.94 6.40 -1.35
N MET A 88 -2.16 7.43 -1.02
CA MET A 88 -2.68 8.74 -0.62
C MET A 88 -3.52 9.42 -1.70
N LEU A 89 -4.78 9.76 -1.35
CA LEU A 89 -5.73 10.54 -2.14
C LEU A 89 -6.23 11.72 -1.31
N HIS A 90 -5.62 12.89 -1.44
CA HIS A 90 -5.76 13.99 -0.50
C HIS A 90 -7.11 14.74 -0.55
N SER A 91 -7.92 14.62 -1.63
CA SER A 91 -9.15 15.39 -1.80
C SER A 91 -10.25 14.65 -2.56
N THR A 92 -11.49 15.14 -2.42
CA THR A 92 -12.66 14.62 -3.15
C THR A 92 -12.48 14.69 -4.67
N LYS A 93 -11.84 15.75 -5.19
CA LYS A 93 -11.57 15.90 -6.62
C LYS A 93 -10.63 14.82 -7.14
N VAL A 94 -9.58 14.50 -6.38
CA VAL A 94 -8.63 13.43 -6.71
C VAL A 94 -9.32 12.06 -6.66
N ILE A 95 -10.11 11.77 -5.61
CA ILE A 95 -10.85 10.51 -5.49
C ILE A 95 -11.79 10.31 -6.68
N LYS A 96 -12.57 11.35 -7.07
CA LYS A 96 -13.46 11.29 -8.25
C LYS A 96 -12.68 11.01 -9.53
N SER A 97 -11.54 11.66 -9.72
CA SER A 97 -10.67 11.47 -10.89
C SER A 97 -10.12 10.04 -10.95
N VAL A 98 -9.66 9.50 -9.82
CA VAL A 98 -9.18 8.10 -9.71
C VAL A 98 -10.31 7.12 -9.99
N ILE A 99 -11.51 7.30 -9.41
CA ILE A 99 -12.68 6.46 -9.69
C ILE A 99 -12.96 6.41 -11.19
N LYS A 100 -13.04 7.60 -11.85
CA LYS A 100 -13.27 7.70 -13.29
C LYS A 100 -12.20 6.96 -14.10
N SER A 101 -10.93 7.06 -13.71
CA SER A 101 -9.85 6.37 -14.41
C SER A 101 -9.89 4.85 -14.21
N LEU A 102 -10.27 4.37 -13.02
CA LEU A 102 -10.44 2.94 -12.75
C LEU A 102 -11.56 2.32 -13.59
N ASP A 103 -12.67 3.05 -13.77
CA ASP A 103 -13.77 2.60 -14.63
C ASP A 103 -13.33 2.49 -16.11
N GLN A 104 -12.40 3.34 -16.56
CA GLN A 104 -11.82 3.31 -17.90
C GLN A 104 -10.88 2.11 -18.12
N ILE A 105 -9.97 1.83 -17.18
CA ILE A 105 -8.91 0.80 -17.36
C ILE A 105 -9.37 -0.63 -17.03
N LYS A 106 -10.50 -0.81 -16.36
CA LYS A 106 -11.17 -2.11 -16.08
C LYS A 106 -10.28 -3.17 -15.40
N VAL A 107 -9.35 -2.77 -14.53
CA VAL A 107 -8.52 -3.70 -13.75
C VAL A 107 -9.31 -4.23 -12.55
N ARG A 108 -9.22 -5.54 -12.25
CA ARG A 108 -9.94 -6.18 -11.13
C ARG A 108 -9.13 -6.25 -9.84
N ASN A 109 -7.83 -6.41 -9.94
CA ASN A 109 -6.93 -6.54 -8.79
C ASN A 109 -6.55 -5.16 -8.25
N ILE A 110 -7.41 -4.53 -7.47
CA ILE A 110 -7.18 -3.19 -6.91
C ILE A 110 -7.01 -3.30 -5.40
N VAL A 111 -5.86 -2.85 -4.89
CA VAL A 111 -5.54 -2.75 -3.47
C VAL A 111 -5.53 -1.29 -3.05
N LEU A 112 -6.39 -0.92 -2.11
CA LEU A 112 -6.44 0.42 -1.51
C LEU A 112 -5.79 0.41 -0.14
N ASP A 113 -4.70 1.17 0.02
CA ASP A 113 -4.17 1.58 1.32
C ASP A 113 -4.80 2.94 1.65
N PRO A 114 -5.77 3.02 2.57
CA PRO A 114 -6.53 4.24 2.80
C PRO A 114 -5.77 5.22 3.68
N VAL A 115 -4.63 5.72 3.18
CA VAL A 115 -3.71 6.59 3.91
C VAL A 115 -4.41 7.90 4.30
N MET A 116 -4.55 8.14 5.62
CA MET A 116 -5.24 9.33 6.16
C MET A 116 -4.31 10.26 6.92
N VAL A 117 -3.24 9.71 7.50
CA VAL A 117 -2.29 10.46 8.33
C VAL A 117 -0.88 10.03 8.00
N ALA A 118 0.03 10.99 7.84
CA ALA A 118 1.46 10.71 7.68
C ALA A 118 2.07 10.15 8.97
N LYS A 119 3.22 9.49 8.89
CA LYS A 119 3.92 8.92 10.05
C LYS A 119 4.23 9.98 11.13
N GLY A 120 4.43 11.24 10.74
CA GLY A 120 4.64 12.40 11.63
C GLY A 120 3.36 13.05 12.16
N GLY A 121 2.17 12.45 11.97
CA GLY A 121 0.88 12.96 12.46
C GLY A 121 0.19 13.98 11.56
N ALA A 122 0.79 14.40 10.44
CA ALA A 122 0.18 15.33 9.50
C ALA A 122 -1.06 14.68 8.82
N LYS A 123 -2.20 15.39 8.86
CA LYS A 123 -3.44 14.95 8.17
C LYS A 123 -3.26 15.09 6.67
N LEU A 124 -3.49 14.00 5.93
CA LEU A 124 -3.28 13.91 4.48
C LEU A 124 -4.57 13.93 3.65
N ILE A 125 -5.74 13.89 4.30
CA ILE A 125 -7.04 13.81 3.65
C ILE A 125 -8.08 14.57 4.47
N ASP A 126 -9.02 15.26 3.83
CA ASP A 126 -10.13 15.94 4.50
C ASP A 126 -11.32 15.01 4.79
N ASN A 127 -12.25 15.45 5.66
CA ASN A 127 -13.40 14.65 6.07
C ASN A 127 -14.37 14.37 4.91
N LYS A 128 -14.53 15.30 3.96
CA LYS A 128 -15.40 15.13 2.78
C LYS A 128 -14.82 14.03 1.86
N ALA A 129 -13.49 14.00 1.72
CA ALA A 129 -12.80 12.97 0.96
C ALA A 129 -12.88 11.60 1.65
N ILE A 130 -12.78 11.52 2.99
CA ILE A 130 -12.99 10.27 3.75
C ILE A 130 -14.41 9.73 3.50
N ASN A 131 -15.43 10.59 3.55
CA ASN A 131 -16.81 10.19 3.29
C ASN A 131 -17.00 9.65 1.86
N LEU A 132 -16.41 10.29 0.87
CA LEU A 132 -16.47 9.83 -0.53
C LEU A 132 -15.72 8.50 -0.72
N LEU A 133 -14.53 8.37 -0.12
CA LEU A 133 -13.77 7.12 -0.12
C LEU A 133 -14.64 5.98 0.45
N LYS A 134 -15.26 6.20 1.61
CA LYS A 134 -16.11 5.25 2.32
C LYS A 134 -17.40 4.90 1.55
N SER A 135 -18.06 5.88 0.93
CA SER A 135 -19.33 5.64 0.22
C SER A 135 -19.15 5.00 -1.16
N THR A 136 -18.01 5.24 -1.83
CA THR A 136 -17.85 4.91 -3.24
C THR A 136 -16.59 4.07 -3.53
N LEU A 137 -15.39 4.56 -3.20
CA LEU A 137 -14.14 3.94 -3.67
C LEU A 137 -13.92 2.54 -3.08
N ILE A 138 -14.21 2.33 -1.76
CA ILE A 138 -14.01 1.03 -1.10
C ILE A 138 -14.82 -0.11 -1.73
N LYS A 139 -15.96 0.22 -2.37
CA LYS A 139 -16.82 -0.77 -3.05
C LYS A 139 -16.28 -1.18 -4.42
N LYS A 140 -15.40 -0.38 -5.01
CA LYS A 140 -14.80 -0.61 -6.33
C LYS A 140 -13.48 -1.40 -6.28
N VAL A 141 -12.88 -1.51 -5.10
CA VAL A 141 -11.58 -2.20 -4.94
C VAL A 141 -11.76 -3.67 -4.54
N LEU A 142 -10.75 -4.48 -4.85
CA LEU A 142 -10.73 -5.89 -4.44
C LEU A 142 -10.50 -6.01 -2.93
N MET A 143 -9.64 -5.15 -2.36
CA MET A 143 -9.35 -5.15 -0.94
C MET A 143 -8.86 -3.80 -0.42
N ILE A 144 -8.99 -3.63 0.89
CA ILE A 144 -8.39 -2.50 1.62
C ILE A 144 -7.43 -3.00 2.68
N THR A 145 -6.41 -2.18 2.99
CA THR A 145 -5.36 -2.50 3.98
C THR A 145 -5.22 -1.41 5.05
N PRO A 146 -6.28 -1.07 5.81
CA PRO A 146 -6.20 -0.02 6.82
C PRO A 146 -5.32 -0.43 8.00
N ASN A 147 -4.63 0.54 8.59
CA ASN A 147 -4.12 0.41 9.95
C ASN A 147 -5.24 0.65 10.97
N ILE A 148 -4.97 0.47 12.28
CA ILE A 148 -5.97 0.62 13.32
C ILE A 148 -6.62 2.00 13.34
N PRO A 149 -5.89 3.15 13.36
CA PRO A 149 -6.50 4.47 13.27
C PRO A 149 -7.37 4.68 12.03
N GLU A 150 -6.93 4.20 10.86
CA GLU A 150 -7.70 4.27 9.61
C GLU A 150 -8.98 3.45 9.67
N ALA A 151 -8.92 2.23 10.23
CA ALA A 151 -10.07 1.36 10.41
C ALA A 151 -11.09 1.96 11.40
N GLU A 152 -10.62 2.56 12.49
CA GLU A 152 -11.46 3.31 13.44
C GLU A 152 -12.19 4.47 12.77
N ILE A 153 -11.50 5.28 11.95
CA ILE A 153 -12.09 6.40 11.21
C ILE A 153 -13.14 5.90 10.21
N LEU A 154 -12.84 4.83 9.47
CA LEU A 154 -13.76 4.27 8.47
C LEU A 154 -15.05 3.71 9.09
N THR A 155 -14.99 3.15 10.29
CA THR A 155 -16.12 2.48 10.92
C THR A 155 -16.73 3.24 12.11
N ASN A 156 -16.10 4.34 12.52
CA ASN A 156 -16.42 5.06 13.76
C ASN A 156 -16.47 4.13 14.99
N THR A 157 -15.51 3.21 15.08
CA THR A 157 -15.48 2.18 16.14
C THR A 157 -14.06 2.04 16.65
N LYS A 158 -13.89 2.09 18.00
CA LYS A 158 -12.57 1.97 18.63
C LYS A 158 -12.07 0.52 18.62
N ILE A 159 -10.74 0.37 18.48
CA ILE A 159 -10.03 -0.91 18.48
C ILE A 159 -9.01 -0.91 19.61
N LYS A 160 -9.22 -1.79 20.60
CA LYS A 160 -8.32 -2.00 21.75
C LYS A 160 -7.72 -3.41 21.76
N THR A 161 -8.39 -4.36 21.14
CA THR A 161 -8.05 -5.79 21.18
C THR A 161 -8.04 -6.41 19.78
N LYS A 162 -7.51 -7.63 19.67
CA LYS A 162 -7.64 -8.44 18.44
C LYS A 162 -9.10 -8.72 18.06
N GLN A 163 -9.95 -8.92 19.07
CA GLN A 163 -11.36 -9.18 18.82
C GLN A 163 -12.05 -7.95 18.21
N ASP A 164 -11.72 -6.75 18.70
CA ASP A 164 -12.23 -5.51 18.10
C ASP A 164 -11.78 -5.36 16.63
N MET A 165 -10.54 -5.76 16.31
CA MET A 165 -10.07 -5.74 14.92
C MET A 165 -10.92 -6.65 14.01
N ILE A 166 -11.30 -7.84 14.50
CA ILE A 166 -12.17 -8.76 13.73
C ILE A 166 -13.54 -8.12 13.52
N LEU A 167 -14.16 -7.59 14.58
CA LEU A 167 -15.47 -6.93 14.51
C LEU A 167 -15.46 -5.72 13.56
N VAL A 168 -14.41 -4.91 13.63
CA VAL A 168 -14.24 -3.76 12.74
C VAL A 168 -14.00 -4.18 11.28
N ALA A 169 -13.22 -5.24 11.05
CA ALA A 169 -13.04 -5.78 9.70
C ALA A 169 -14.37 -6.30 9.12
N GLN A 170 -15.20 -6.97 9.93
CA GLN A 170 -16.55 -7.41 9.53
C GLN A 170 -17.47 -6.22 9.21
N LYS A 171 -17.42 -5.12 9.99
CA LYS A 171 -18.13 -3.88 9.65
C LYS A 171 -17.69 -3.30 8.30
N LEU A 172 -16.39 -3.34 7.99
CA LEU A 172 -15.89 -2.90 6.67
C LEU A 172 -16.41 -3.79 5.54
N ILE A 173 -16.54 -5.10 5.74
CA ILE A 173 -17.20 -6.01 4.79
C ILE A 173 -18.66 -5.61 4.57
N GLN A 174 -19.40 -5.31 5.65
CA GLN A 174 -20.80 -4.84 5.55
C GLN A 174 -20.95 -3.51 4.80
N LEU A 175 -19.91 -2.65 4.80
CA LEU A 175 -19.87 -1.43 3.98
C LEU A 175 -19.60 -1.71 2.49
N GLY A 176 -19.43 -2.97 2.08
CA GLY A 176 -19.28 -3.39 0.69
C GLY A 176 -17.84 -3.68 0.25
N VAL A 177 -16.88 -3.73 1.19
CA VAL A 177 -15.51 -4.15 0.87
C VAL A 177 -15.49 -5.68 0.69
N LYS A 178 -14.78 -6.18 -0.31
CA LYS A 178 -14.71 -7.63 -0.58
C LYS A 178 -13.70 -8.36 0.32
N ASN A 179 -12.57 -7.72 0.61
CA ASN A 179 -11.49 -8.27 1.43
C ASN A 179 -10.85 -7.15 2.26
N VAL A 180 -10.59 -7.41 3.52
CA VAL A 180 -9.99 -6.46 4.47
C VAL A 180 -8.74 -7.07 5.07
N LEU A 181 -7.64 -6.33 5.15
CA LEU A 181 -6.47 -6.65 5.96
C LEU A 181 -6.21 -5.52 6.94
N ILE A 182 -6.62 -5.64 8.21
CA ILE A 182 -6.29 -4.66 9.25
C ILE A 182 -4.86 -4.90 9.75
N LYS A 183 -4.02 -3.87 9.64
CA LYS A 183 -2.62 -3.87 10.09
C LYS A 183 -2.56 -3.64 11.60
N GLY A 184 -2.11 -4.64 12.38
CA GLY A 184 -2.15 -4.63 13.85
C GLY A 184 -0.95 -3.97 14.54
N GLY A 185 -0.05 -3.35 13.81
CA GLY A 185 1.18 -2.79 14.36
C GLY A 185 1.02 -1.74 15.47
N HIS A 186 -0.15 -1.12 15.62
CA HIS A 186 -0.47 -0.12 16.64
C HIS A 186 -0.86 -0.72 18.02
N LEU A 187 -1.31 -1.98 18.07
CA LEU A 187 -1.53 -2.66 19.36
C LEU A 187 -0.17 -2.98 19.99
N LYS A 188 -0.11 -2.91 21.32
CA LYS A 188 1.08 -3.28 22.10
C LYS A 188 1.20 -4.82 22.18
N GLY A 189 2.38 -5.32 22.54
CA GLY A 189 2.65 -6.74 22.75
C GLY A 189 3.86 -7.24 21.97
N GLU A 190 4.28 -8.48 22.26
CA GLU A 190 5.43 -9.14 21.64
C GLU A 190 5.15 -9.50 20.17
N PHE A 191 3.90 -9.78 19.84
CA PHE A 191 3.47 -10.10 18.48
C PHE A 191 2.65 -8.98 17.86
N VAL A 192 2.79 -8.83 16.55
CA VAL A 192 1.89 -8.05 15.70
C VAL A 192 0.88 -9.02 15.09
N HIS A 193 -0.40 -8.67 15.19
CA HIS A 193 -1.50 -9.47 14.66
C HIS A 193 -2.14 -8.72 13.50
N ASP A 194 -1.86 -9.13 12.27
CA ASP A 194 -2.57 -8.60 11.09
C ASP A 194 -3.78 -9.49 10.80
N ILE A 195 -4.95 -8.90 10.61
CA ILE A 195 -6.21 -9.64 10.52
C ILE A 195 -6.83 -9.48 9.14
N TYR A 196 -6.91 -10.60 8.42
CA TYR A 196 -7.61 -10.71 7.14
C TYR A 196 -9.02 -11.23 7.35
N VAL A 197 -10.00 -10.56 6.72
CA VAL A 197 -11.41 -10.95 6.72
C VAL A 197 -12.01 -10.78 5.33
N ASN A 198 -12.81 -11.75 4.94
CA ASN A 198 -13.76 -11.67 3.83
C ASN A 198 -15.09 -12.34 4.22
N ASN A 199 -16.06 -12.44 3.32
CA ASN A 199 -17.36 -13.06 3.61
C ASN A 199 -17.30 -14.54 4.00
N LYS A 200 -16.18 -15.24 3.78
CA LYS A 200 -16.06 -16.70 3.97
C LYS A 200 -15.02 -17.09 5.01
N ASP A 201 -14.05 -16.21 5.31
CA ASP A 201 -12.85 -16.61 6.04
C ASP A 201 -12.31 -15.47 6.91
N ILE A 202 -11.79 -15.84 8.07
CA ILE A 202 -11.03 -14.96 8.97
C ILE A 202 -9.67 -15.62 9.18
N LYS A 203 -8.60 -14.89 8.91
CA LYS A 203 -7.23 -15.34 9.14
C LYS A 203 -6.45 -14.32 9.96
N ILE A 204 -5.84 -14.77 11.05
CA ILE A 204 -4.90 -14.00 11.86
C ILE A 204 -3.50 -14.38 11.44
N PHE A 205 -2.71 -13.40 11.03
CA PHE A 205 -1.28 -13.54 10.77
C PHE A 205 -0.51 -13.00 11.97
N ASN A 206 0.39 -13.80 12.52
CA ASN A 206 1.19 -13.43 13.68
C ASN A 206 2.64 -13.22 13.25
N SER A 207 3.22 -12.08 13.60
CA SER A 207 4.62 -11.75 13.37
C SER A 207 5.28 -11.29 14.67
N LYS A 208 6.49 -11.74 14.96
CA LYS A 208 7.25 -11.24 16.11
C LYS A 208 7.57 -9.76 15.90
N ARG A 209 7.28 -8.93 16.93
CA ARG A 209 7.54 -7.49 16.86
C ARG A 209 9.03 -7.20 16.87
N VAL A 210 9.46 -6.39 15.91
CA VAL A 210 10.82 -5.86 15.87
C VAL A 210 10.85 -4.54 16.65
N LYS A 211 11.68 -4.44 17.66
CA LYS A 211 11.89 -3.19 18.42
C LYS A 211 12.75 -2.24 17.59
N THR A 212 12.13 -1.34 16.85
CA THR A 212 12.81 -0.33 16.02
C THR A 212 11.93 0.89 15.81
N LYS A 213 12.56 2.07 15.64
CA LYS A 213 11.90 3.30 15.18
C LYS A 213 11.77 3.36 13.64
N ASN A 214 12.52 2.52 12.91
CA ASN A 214 12.60 2.51 11.45
C ASN A 214 11.44 1.72 10.85
N THR A 215 10.28 2.33 10.83
CA THR A 215 9.01 1.73 10.35
C THR A 215 8.31 2.60 9.30
N HIS A 216 9.02 3.64 8.77
CA HIS A 216 8.45 4.50 7.74
C HIS A 216 8.22 3.71 6.45
N GLY A 217 7.02 3.83 5.89
CA GLY A 217 6.61 3.17 4.65
C GLY A 217 6.17 1.70 4.79
N THR A 218 6.10 1.14 6.01
CA THR A 218 5.63 -0.26 6.20
C THR A 218 4.25 -0.51 5.62
N GLY A 219 3.30 0.43 5.78
CA GLY A 219 1.95 0.33 5.22
C GLY A 219 1.96 0.32 3.69
N CYS A 220 2.61 1.31 3.08
CA CYS A 220 2.78 1.42 1.64
C CYS A 220 3.43 0.15 1.05
N THR A 221 4.52 -0.31 1.68
CA THR A 221 5.23 -1.52 1.27
C THR A 221 4.34 -2.76 1.36
N LEU A 222 3.55 -2.92 2.44
CA LEU A 222 2.64 -4.06 2.57
C LEU A 222 1.59 -4.07 1.46
N SER A 223 0.90 -2.96 1.26
CA SER A 223 -0.15 -2.87 0.23
C SER A 223 0.40 -3.07 -1.19
N SER A 224 1.60 -2.57 -1.48
CA SER A 224 2.28 -2.76 -2.77
C SER A 224 2.78 -4.20 -2.97
N ALA A 225 3.27 -4.84 -1.91
CA ALA A 225 3.64 -6.26 -1.97
C ALA A 225 2.40 -7.15 -2.24
N VAL A 226 1.29 -6.87 -1.54
CA VAL A 226 0.02 -7.58 -1.79
C VAL A 226 -0.45 -7.39 -3.23
N ALA A 227 -0.45 -6.14 -3.74
CA ALA A 227 -0.82 -5.86 -5.13
C ALA A 227 0.09 -6.60 -6.13
N THR A 228 1.39 -6.67 -5.84
CA THR A 228 2.37 -7.40 -6.67
C THR A 228 2.12 -8.90 -6.66
N PHE A 229 1.81 -9.51 -5.52
CA PHE A 229 1.49 -10.94 -5.50
C PHE A 229 0.16 -11.25 -6.18
N LEU A 230 -0.85 -10.36 -6.06
CA LEU A 230 -2.10 -10.46 -6.80
C LEU A 230 -1.89 -10.35 -8.32
N SER A 231 -1.05 -9.42 -8.78
CA SER A 231 -0.71 -9.28 -10.21
C SER A 231 0.01 -10.51 -10.78
N CYS A 232 0.70 -11.27 -9.92
CA CYS A 232 1.31 -12.56 -10.25
C CYS A 232 0.32 -13.76 -10.13
N GLY A 233 -0.99 -13.52 -10.00
CA GLY A 233 -2.03 -14.56 -9.92
C GLY A 233 -2.15 -15.29 -8.59
N LYS A 234 -1.53 -14.79 -7.50
CA LYS A 234 -1.68 -15.41 -6.19
C LYS A 234 -3.06 -15.10 -5.58
N PRO A 235 -3.69 -16.06 -4.87
CA PRO A 235 -4.94 -15.81 -4.14
C PRO A 235 -4.76 -14.69 -3.10
N VAL A 236 -5.85 -13.95 -2.80
CA VAL A 236 -5.82 -12.76 -1.92
C VAL A 236 -5.19 -13.09 -0.55
N LYS A 237 -5.66 -14.14 0.13
CA LYS A 237 -5.13 -14.56 1.44
C LYS A 237 -3.63 -14.90 1.37
N LYS A 238 -3.19 -15.58 0.31
CA LYS A 238 -1.76 -15.90 0.11
C LYS A 238 -0.93 -14.66 -0.19
N SER A 239 -1.49 -13.70 -0.93
CA SER A 239 -0.84 -12.41 -1.20
C SER A 239 -0.63 -11.60 0.08
N CYS A 240 -1.60 -11.62 1.00
CA CYS A 240 -1.45 -11.01 2.34
C CYS A 240 -0.33 -11.68 3.14
N GLU A 241 -0.32 -13.01 3.22
CA GLU A 241 0.73 -13.77 3.93
C GLU A 241 2.14 -13.45 3.42
N LEU A 242 2.31 -13.47 2.09
CA LEU A 242 3.60 -13.16 1.46
C LEU A 242 4.02 -11.70 1.64
N GLY A 243 3.06 -10.76 1.56
CA GLY A 243 3.30 -9.33 1.80
C GLY A 243 3.75 -9.07 3.24
N ILE A 244 3.10 -9.67 4.24
CA ILE A 244 3.47 -9.57 5.65
C ILE A 244 4.89 -10.15 5.88
N LYS A 245 5.20 -11.30 5.28
CA LYS A 245 6.54 -11.90 5.36
C LYS A 245 7.60 -10.97 4.77
N TYR A 246 7.34 -10.38 3.60
CA TYR A 246 8.26 -9.43 2.96
C TYR A 246 8.53 -8.22 3.84
N VAL A 247 7.47 -7.57 4.38
CA VAL A 247 7.60 -6.42 5.28
C VAL A 247 8.34 -6.77 6.57
N SER A 248 8.07 -7.93 7.17
CA SER A 248 8.78 -8.39 8.38
C SER A 248 10.28 -8.50 8.15
N LEU A 249 10.71 -9.01 7.00
CA LEU A 249 12.13 -9.08 6.62
C LEU A 249 12.71 -7.70 6.37
N ALA A 250 11.96 -6.81 5.70
CA ALA A 250 12.38 -5.44 5.42
C ALA A 250 12.58 -4.60 6.70
N ILE A 251 11.75 -4.82 7.73
CA ILE A 251 11.89 -4.17 9.04
C ILE A 251 13.12 -4.70 9.77
N LYS A 252 13.36 -6.02 9.77
CA LYS A 252 14.50 -6.65 10.45
C LYS A 252 15.85 -6.20 9.90
N SER A 253 15.92 -5.94 8.61
CA SER A 253 17.14 -5.52 7.89
C SER A 253 17.19 -4.01 7.63
N ASN A 254 16.49 -3.18 8.42
CA ASN A 254 16.39 -1.75 8.19
C ASN A 254 17.76 -1.06 8.08
N PRO A 255 17.92 -0.05 7.20
CA PRO A 255 19.20 0.58 6.93
C PRO A 255 19.60 1.65 7.96
N ASN A 256 18.72 1.96 8.92
CA ASN A 256 18.90 2.96 9.97
C ASN A 256 19.21 4.39 9.46
N TYR A 257 18.53 4.85 8.41
CA TYR A 257 18.73 6.18 7.84
C TYR A 257 17.83 7.23 8.53
N GLY A 258 18.38 8.43 8.68
CA GLY A 258 17.68 9.63 9.16
C GLY A 258 17.56 9.71 10.69
N LYS A 259 17.21 10.92 11.17
CA LYS A 259 17.12 11.24 12.61
C LYS A 259 15.79 10.82 13.24
N GLY A 260 14.72 10.76 12.44
CA GLY A 260 13.36 10.43 12.88
C GLY A 260 12.97 8.96 12.63
N HIS A 261 11.74 8.74 12.14
CA HIS A 261 11.29 7.42 11.72
C HIS A 261 11.95 7.03 10.40
N GLY A 262 13.00 6.21 10.46
CA GLY A 262 13.74 5.78 9.27
C GLY A 262 12.95 4.80 8.40
N PRO A 263 13.38 4.61 7.11
CA PRO A 263 12.76 3.68 6.20
C PRO A 263 13.11 2.23 6.52
N ILE A 264 12.30 1.31 5.96
CA ILE A 264 12.60 -0.12 5.94
C ILE A 264 13.51 -0.47 4.75
N ASN A 265 14.11 -1.66 4.75
CA ASN A 265 14.97 -2.13 3.66
C ASN A 265 14.17 -2.85 2.57
N HIS A 266 13.91 -2.18 1.46
CA HIS A 266 13.20 -2.77 0.31
C HIS A 266 14.05 -3.77 -0.49
N LEU A 267 15.39 -3.77 -0.31
CA LEU A 267 16.31 -4.64 -1.05
C LEU A 267 16.40 -6.06 -0.48
N ASN A 268 15.74 -6.34 0.65
CA ASN A 268 15.89 -7.61 1.38
C ASN A 268 15.55 -8.88 0.57
N SER A 269 14.81 -8.74 -0.53
CA SER A 269 14.47 -9.85 -1.44
C SER A 269 15.34 -9.92 -2.70
N MET A 270 16.24 -8.94 -2.91
CA MET A 270 17.12 -8.90 -4.08
C MET A 270 18.45 -9.59 -3.79
N ASN A 271 18.88 -10.47 -4.69
CA ASN A 271 20.22 -11.07 -4.61
C ASN A 271 21.23 -10.17 -5.34
N ILE A 272 21.71 -9.14 -4.64
CA ILE A 272 22.65 -8.13 -5.17
C ILE A 272 24.00 -8.78 -5.55
N ASN A 273 24.39 -9.87 -4.93
CA ASN A 273 25.67 -10.56 -5.21
C ASN A 273 25.79 -11.09 -6.63
N LYS A 274 24.69 -11.16 -7.41
CA LYS A 274 24.74 -11.49 -8.83
C LYS A 274 25.21 -10.36 -9.72
N ILE A 275 25.22 -9.12 -9.23
CA ILE A 275 25.60 -7.92 -10.00
C ILE A 275 27.09 -7.59 -9.79
N PHE A 276 27.62 -7.93 -8.61
CA PHE A 276 29.02 -7.62 -8.23
C PHE A 276 29.95 -8.84 -8.30
N LYS A 277 29.51 -9.94 -8.89
CA LYS A 277 30.31 -11.08 -9.31
C LYS A 277 30.50 -11.02 -10.84
#